data_b59375e1c055c9959bafaf7b30901603
#
_entry.id   b59375e1c055c9959bafaf7b30901603
#
_cell.length_a   1.000
_cell.length_b   1.000
_cell.length_c   1.000
_cell.angle_alpha   90.00
_cell.angle_beta   90.00
_cell.angle_gamma   90.00
#
_symmetry.space_group_name_H-M   'P 1'
#
loop_
_entity.id
_entity.type
_entity.pdbx_description
1 polymer ?
#
loop_
_entity_poly.entity_id
_entity_poly.type
_entity_poly.pdbx_seq_one_letter_code
_entity_poly.pdbx_strand_id
1 'polypeptide(L)'
;MNKKKLINQINIYRSVLILLVICVFATILSPSFLSVTNLFNVFKQITVAGIVGCGMTFVILTGGIDLSVGSILGLSGVLASGVLASTGNTAVAVAVSLTVGIACGAVNGFFVSVCGIPPFISTLGMMTLLRGVILVYTKGSPIPIKSDAYKFFGKGSIAGIPVPVIILIIVFLLAHYILTQTS
;
A
#
# COMPACT_ATOMS: atom_id res chain seq x y z
N MET A 1 -37.50 17.38 16.73
CA MET A 1 -36.08 17.35 16.36
C MET A 1 -35.78 18.52 15.41
N ASN A 2 -34.89 19.43 15.80
CA ASN A 2 -34.72 20.72 15.10
C ASN A 2 -34.08 20.49 13.72
N LYS A 3 -34.70 20.95 12.62
CA LYS A 3 -34.32 20.75 11.21
C LYS A 3 -32.83 21.09 10.96
N LYS A 4 -32.29 22.12 11.63
CA LYS A 4 -30.85 22.49 11.57
C LYS A 4 -29.93 21.41 12.17
N LYS A 5 -30.35 20.73 13.24
CA LYS A 5 -29.55 19.69 13.89
C LYS A 5 -29.50 18.42 13.03
N LEU A 6 -30.61 18.11 12.36
CA LEU A 6 -30.69 17.00 11.42
C LEU A 6 -29.79 17.23 10.17
N ILE A 7 -29.85 18.43 9.59
CA ILE A 7 -29.01 18.80 8.43
C ILE A 7 -27.52 18.75 8.79
N ASN A 8 -27.15 19.21 9.98
CA ASN A 8 -25.75 19.16 10.42
C ASN A 8 -25.26 17.71 10.62
N GLN A 9 -26.10 16.84 11.17
CA GLN A 9 -25.75 15.41 11.29
C GLN A 9 -25.63 14.73 9.93
N ILE A 10 -26.53 15.02 8.99
CA ILE A 10 -26.45 14.51 7.61
C ILE A 10 -25.15 14.97 6.95
N ASN A 11 -24.73 16.22 7.13
CA ASN A 11 -23.48 16.72 6.57
C ASN A 11 -22.23 16.03 7.16
N ILE A 12 -22.23 15.70 8.45
CA ILE A 12 -21.14 14.98 9.11
C ILE A 12 -21.02 13.55 8.55
N TYR A 13 -22.15 12.88 8.34
CA TYR A 13 -22.17 11.47 7.88
C TYR A 13 -22.39 11.33 6.38
N ARG A 14 -22.34 12.41 5.61
CA ARG A 14 -22.62 12.43 4.17
C ARG A 14 -21.85 11.37 3.38
N SER A 15 -20.54 11.24 3.63
CA SER A 15 -19.70 10.26 2.94
C SER A 15 -20.08 8.82 3.28
N VAL A 16 -20.42 8.57 4.53
CA VAL A 16 -20.88 7.24 5.00
C VAL A 16 -22.25 6.91 4.42
N LEU A 17 -23.17 7.88 4.35
CA LEU A 17 -24.49 7.69 3.74
C LEU A 17 -24.38 7.38 2.24
N ILE A 18 -23.52 8.12 1.52
CA ILE A 18 -23.26 7.84 0.10
C ILE A 18 -22.69 6.43 -0.09
N LEU A 19 -21.71 6.03 0.75
CA LEU A 19 -21.16 4.68 0.71
C LEU A 19 -22.22 3.62 0.93
N LEU A 20 -23.08 3.79 1.94
CA LEU A 20 -24.17 2.85 2.23
C LEU A 20 -25.15 2.74 1.05
N VAL A 21 -25.54 3.86 0.44
CA VAL A 21 -26.42 3.85 -0.74
C VAL A 21 -25.76 3.08 -1.91
N ILE A 22 -24.46 3.31 -2.15
CA ILE A 22 -23.72 2.58 -3.19
C ILE A 22 -23.68 1.08 -2.87
N CYS A 23 -23.41 0.70 -1.60
CA CYS A 23 -23.37 -0.71 -1.20
C CYS A 23 -24.75 -1.38 -1.37
N VAL A 24 -25.83 -0.71 -1.00
CA VAL A 24 -27.20 -1.23 -1.20
C VAL A 24 -27.49 -1.42 -2.69
N PHE A 25 -27.17 -0.42 -3.50
CA PHE A 25 -27.38 -0.50 -4.95
C PHE A 25 -26.54 -1.62 -5.59
N ALA A 26 -25.27 -1.75 -5.21
CA ALA A 26 -24.41 -2.81 -5.67
C ALA A 26 -24.92 -4.21 -5.26
N THR A 27 -25.50 -4.34 -4.06
CA THR A 27 -26.09 -5.60 -3.59
C THR A 27 -27.31 -6.00 -4.40
N ILE A 28 -28.14 -5.02 -4.79
CA ILE A 28 -29.32 -5.27 -5.64
C ILE A 28 -28.89 -5.70 -7.05
N LEU A 29 -27.84 -5.07 -7.61
CA LEU A 29 -27.35 -5.37 -8.96
C LEU A 29 -26.57 -6.67 -9.04
N SER A 30 -25.92 -7.10 -7.97
CA SER A 30 -25.06 -8.28 -7.95
C SER A 30 -25.24 -9.11 -6.68
N PRO A 31 -25.87 -10.29 -6.76
CA PRO A 31 -26.00 -11.19 -5.61
C PRO A 31 -24.67 -11.60 -4.98
N SER A 32 -23.59 -11.56 -5.75
CA SER A 32 -22.25 -11.90 -5.29
C SER A 32 -21.56 -10.77 -4.51
N PHE A 33 -22.13 -9.55 -4.49
CA PHE A 33 -21.45 -8.37 -3.90
C PHE A 33 -21.13 -8.57 -2.42
N LEU A 34 -22.06 -9.07 -1.61
CA LEU A 34 -21.87 -9.36 -0.19
C LEU A 34 -21.42 -10.81 0.09
N SER A 35 -21.04 -11.58 -0.96
CA SER A 35 -20.52 -12.92 -0.73
C SER A 35 -19.20 -12.87 0.07
N VAL A 36 -18.98 -13.88 0.91
CA VAL A 36 -17.75 -14.00 1.71
C VAL A 36 -16.50 -13.95 0.84
N THR A 37 -16.55 -14.60 -0.32
CA THR A 37 -15.44 -14.60 -1.28
C THR A 37 -15.13 -13.18 -1.78
N ASN A 38 -16.16 -12.41 -2.15
CA ASN A 38 -15.97 -11.04 -2.62
C ASN A 38 -15.47 -10.13 -1.51
N LEU A 39 -16.01 -10.25 -0.30
CA LEU A 39 -15.53 -9.47 0.85
C LEU A 39 -14.02 -9.74 1.12
N PHE A 40 -13.59 -10.99 1.11
CA PHE A 40 -12.16 -11.30 1.23
C PHE A 40 -11.32 -10.74 0.08
N ASN A 41 -11.85 -10.73 -1.15
CA ASN A 41 -11.16 -10.11 -2.28
C ASN A 41 -11.02 -8.59 -2.10
N VAL A 42 -12.07 -7.92 -1.64
CA VAL A 42 -12.02 -6.49 -1.30
C VAL A 42 -10.99 -6.24 -0.19
N PHE A 43 -11.00 -7.01 0.90
CA PHE A 43 -9.99 -6.89 1.95
C PHE A 43 -8.56 -7.07 1.43
N LYS A 44 -8.31 -8.03 0.54
CA LYS A 44 -6.99 -8.20 -0.10
C LYS A 44 -6.59 -6.98 -0.92
N GLN A 45 -7.52 -6.41 -1.68
CA GLN A 45 -7.24 -5.24 -2.53
C GLN A 45 -6.90 -3.99 -1.72
N ILE A 46 -7.65 -3.71 -0.65
CA ILE A 46 -7.40 -2.53 0.19
C ILE A 46 -6.13 -2.65 1.05
N THR A 47 -5.61 -3.87 1.25
CA THR A 47 -4.43 -4.10 2.10
C THR A 47 -3.21 -3.32 1.62
N VAL A 48 -2.93 -3.33 0.31
CA VAL A 48 -1.77 -2.62 -0.26
C VAL A 48 -1.91 -1.12 -0.01
N ALA A 49 -3.09 -0.56 -0.31
CA ALA A 49 -3.36 0.85 -0.05
C ALA A 49 -3.30 1.18 1.45
N GLY A 50 -3.76 0.27 2.31
CA GLY A 50 -3.70 0.42 3.77
C GLY A 50 -2.26 0.45 4.30
N ILE A 51 -1.39 -0.47 3.85
CA ILE A 51 0.03 -0.49 4.25
C ILE A 51 0.73 0.78 3.78
N VAL A 52 0.53 1.19 2.52
CA VAL A 52 1.05 2.44 1.98
C VAL A 52 0.52 3.63 2.78
N GLY A 53 -0.78 3.65 3.11
CA GLY A 53 -1.40 4.68 3.92
C GLY A 53 -0.79 4.82 5.31
N CYS A 54 -0.44 3.72 5.97
CA CYS A 54 0.30 3.77 7.25
C CYS A 54 1.65 4.50 7.07
N GLY A 55 2.43 4.18 6.03
CA GLY A 55 3.69 4.87 5.74
C GLY A 55 3.48 6.35 5.38
N MET A 56 2.48 6.64 4.55
CA MET A 56 2.14 8.02 4.15
C MET A 56 1.70 8.89 5.33
N THR A 57 1.12 8.30 6.39
CA THR A 57 0.77 9.05 7.60
C THR A 57 2.00 9.72 8.21
N PHE A 58 3.14 9.02 8.31
CA PHE A 58 4.39 9.59 8.81
C PHE A 58 4.89 10.73 7.92
N VAL A 59 4.83 10.56 6.60
CA VAL A 59 5.24 11.59 5.64
C VAL A 59 4.36 12.84 5.75
N ILE A 60 3.05 12.67 5.86
CA ILE A 60 2.10 13.79 5.99
C ILE A 60 2.27 14.52 7.32
N LEU A 61 2.53 13.81 8.41
CA LEU A 61 2.78 14.41 9.73
C LEU A 61 4.03 15.29 9.74
N THR A 62 5.02 15.00 8.90
CA THR A 62 6.21 15.88 8.70
C THR A 62 5.96 17.00 7.70
N GLY A 63 4.73 17.19 7.21
CA GLY A 63 4.37 18.20 6.21
C GLY A 63 4.81 17.86 4.79
N GLY A 64 5.21 16.60 4.53
CA GLY A 64 5.67 16.13 3.22
C GLY A 64 4.57 15.48 2.38
N ILE A 65 4.88 15.31 1.09
CA ILE A 65 4.12 14.48 0.14
C ILE A 65 5.12 13.57 -0.55
N ASP A 66 4.87 12.25 -0.55
CA ASP A 66 5.70 11.28 -1.28
C ASP A 66 4.95 10.71 -2.48
N LEU A 67 5.38 11.13 -3.69
CA LEU A 67 4.83 10.64 -4.95
C LEU A 67 5.54 9.35 -5.42
N SER A 68 6.66 8.98 -4.81
CA SER A 68 7.49 7.87 -5.27
C SER A 68 7.03 6.49 -4.80
N VAL A 69 6.13 6.41 -3.81
CA VAL A 69 5.68 5.14 -3.18
C VAL A 69 5.27 4.07 -4.18
N GLY A 70 4.51 4.43 -5.23
CA GLY A 70 4.09 3.49 -6.26
C GLY A 70 5.26 2.95 -7.10
N SER A 71 6.26 3.80 -7.38
CA SER A 71 7.46 3.41 -8.12
C SER A 71 8.41 2.58 -7.26
N ILE A 72 8.53 2.89 -5.97
CA ILE A 72 9.28 2.09 -5.00
C ILE A 72 8.66 0.69 -4.89
N LEU A 73 7.34 0.60 -4.76
CA LEU A 73 6.62 -0.67 -4.74
C LEU A 73 6.88 -1.47 -6.03
N GLY A 74 6.81 -0.80 -7.20
CA GLY A 74 7.09 -1.41 -8.50
C GLY A 74 8.51 -1.95 -8.60
N LEU A 75 9.53 -1.14 -8.24
CA LEU A 75 10.92 -1.58 -8.27
C LEU A 75 11.20 -2.72 -7.30
N SER A 76 10.69 -2.65 -6.07
CA SER A 76 10.81 -3.71 -5.07
C SER A 76 10.25 -5.04 -5.58
N GLY A 77 9.06 -5.01 -6.21
CA GLY A 77 8.42 -6.19 -6.78
C GLY A 77 9.18 -6.77 -7.97
N VAL A 78 9.69 -5.92 -8.85
CA VAL A 78 10.47 -6.33 -10.04
C VAL A 78 11.80 -6.97 -9.65
N LEU A 79 12.54 -6.37 -8.71
CA LEU A 79 13.81 -6.93 -8.25
C LEU A 79 13.60 -8.23 -7.47
N ALA A 80 12.56 -8.30 -6.63
CA ALA A 80 12.19 -9.56 -5.97
C ALA A 80 11.86 -10.67 -6.97
N SER A 81 11.12 -10.34 -8.03
CA SER A 81 10.80 -11.30 -9.10
C SER A 81 12.04 -11.78 -9.83
N GLY A 82 13.00 -10.89 -10.10
CA GLY A 82 14.29 -11.25 -10.69
C GLY A 82 15.12 -12.18 -9.81
N VAL A 83 15.19 -11.89 -8.50
CA VAL A 83 15.84 -12.74 -7.50
C VAL A 83 15.18 -14.12 -7.41
N LEU A 84 13.86 -14.17 -7.40
CA LEU A 84 13.12 -15.44 -7.41
C LEU A 84 13.40 -16.25 -8.69
N ALA A 85 13.50 -15.59 -9.85
CA ALA A 85 13.79 -16.25 -11.10
C ALA A 85 15.21 -16.85 -11.13
N SER A 86 16.18 -16.20 -10.49
CA SER A 86 17.58 -16.64 -10.47
C SER A 86 17.94 -17.60 -9.34
N THR A 87 17.38 -17.40 -8.14
CA THR A 87 17.77 -18.16 -6.93
C THR A 87 16.69 -19.11 -6.43
N GLY A 88 15.42 -18.91 -6.79
CA GLY A 88 14.29 -19.61 -6.21
C GLY A 88 14.03 -19.30 -4.71
N ASN A 89 14.84 -18.45 -4.09
CA ASN A 89 14.83 -18.23 -2.65
C ASN A 89 13.88 -17.08 -2.27
N THR A 90 12.77 -17.43 -1.65
CA THR A 90 11.74 -16.48 -1.20
C THR A 90 12.24 -15.52 -0.13
N ALA A 91 13.06 -15.99 0.82
CA ALA A 91 13.57 -15.14 1.91
C ALA A 91 14.49 -14.04 1.37
N VAL A 92 15.37 -14.39 0.42
CA VAL A 92 16.24 -13.42 -0.24
C VAL A 92 15.41 -12.41 -1.04
N ALA A 93 14.38 -12.84 -1.74
CA ALA A 93 13.51 -11.94 -2.50
C ALA A 93 12.76 -10.95 -1.59
N VAL A 94 12.26 -11.40 -0.45
CA VAL A 94 11.63 -10.54 0.56
C VAL A 94 12.65 -9.55 1.13
N ALA A 95 13.84 -10.01 1.49
CA ALA A 95 14.90 -9.14 2.01
C ALA A 95 15.28 -8.06 0.99
N VAL A 96 15.43 -8.40 -0.30
CA VAL A 96 15.70 -7.44 -1.37
C VAL A 96 14.57 -6.42 -1.50
N SER A 97 13.30 -6.85 -1.46
CA SER A 97 12.16 -5.93 -1.51
C SER A 97 12.18 -4.89 -0.40
N LEU A 98 12.44 -5.34 0.84
CA LEU A 98 12.51 -4.47 2.01
C LEU A 98 13.70 -3.51 1.92
N THR A 99 14.87 -4.03 1.53
CA THR A 99 16.09 -3.21 1.39
C THR A 99 15.90 -2.11 0.35
N VAL A 100 15.27 -2.40 -0.78
CA VAL A 100 14.97 -1.41 -1.82
C VAL A 100 14.04 -0.32 -1.28
N GLY A 101 12.98 -0.71 -0.57
CA GLY A 101 12.06 0.25 0.04
C GLY A 101 12.77 1.17 1.04
N ILE A 102 13.58 0.60 1.94
CA ILE A 102 14.35 1.34 2.94
C ILE A 102 15.37 2.27 2.25
N ALA A 103 16.12 1.78 1.27
CA ALA A 103 17.12 2.57 0.58
C ALA A 103 16.51 3.77 -0.17
N CYS A 104 15.42 3.55 -0.92
CA CYS A 104 14.73 4.64 -1.62
C CYS A 104 14.14 5.66 -0.64
N GLY A 105 13.52 5.19 0.46
CA GLY A 105 13.00 6.07 1.52
C GLY A 105 14.11 6.87 2.20
N ALA A 106 15.25 6.25 2.51
CA ALA A 106 16.41 6.93 3.09
C ALA A 106 16.99 7.99 2.16
N VAL A 107 17.07 7.73 0.85
CA VAL A 107 17.52 8.69 -0.16
C VAL A 107 16.57 9.89 -0.24
N ASN A 108 15.26 9.66 -0.29
CA ASN A 108 14.28 10.74 -0.23
C ASN A 108 14.38 11.55 1.07
N GLY A 109 14.48 10.86 2.21
CA GLY A 109 14.64 11.50 3.50
C GLY A 109 15.90 12.35 3.58
N PHE A 110 17.02 11.88 3.04
CA PHE A 110 18.27 12.64 2.96
C PHE A 110 18.13 13.92 2.15
N PHE A 111 17.55 13.82 0.94
CA PHE A 111 17.36 15.00 0.09
C PHE A 111 16.41 16.03 0.73
N VAL A 112 15.38 15.57 1.41
CA VAL A 112 14.42 16.48 2.05
C VAL A 112 14.99 17.08 3.33
N SER A 113 15.54 16.26 4.23
CA SER A 113 15.93 16.71 5.58
C SER A 113 17.31 17.34 5.64
N VAL A 114 18.27 16.87 4.83
CA VAL A 114 19.67 17.34 4.86
C VAL A 114 19.92 18.36 3.76
N CYS A 115 19.48 18.09 2.52
CA CYS A 115 19.70 18.98 1.40
C CYS A 115 18.64 20.10 1.28
N GLY A 116 17.56 20.06 2.09
CA GLY A 116 16.51 21.07 2.08
C GLY A 116 15.66 21.10 0.79
N ILE A 117 15.67 20.01 0.00
CA ILE A 117 14.88 19.93 -1.23
C ILE A 117 13.40 19.73 -0.85
N PRO A 118 12.47 20.51 -1.45
CA PRO A 118 11.04 20.30 -1.21
C PRO A 118 10.61 18.84 -1.45
N PRO A 119 9.84 18.21 -0.55
CA PRO A 119 9.45 16.81 -0.64
C PRO A 119 8.84 16.43 -1.98
N PHE A 120 7.98 17.28 -2.53
CA PHE A 120 7.37 17.10 -3.84
C PHE A 120 8.39 16.95 -4.96
N ILE A 121 9.45 17.78 -4.97
CA ILE A 121 10.49 17.75 -6.02
C ILE A 121 11.34 16.50 -5.89
N SER A 122 11.80 16.19 -4.68
CA SER A 122 12.59 14.99 -4.40
C SER A 122 11.86 13.71 -4.80
N THR A 123 10.63 13.54 -4.35
CA THR A 123 9.85 12.32 -4.57
C THR A 123 9.35 12.20 -6.02
N LEU A 124 9.07 13.31 -6.72
CA LEU A 124 8.77 13.30 -8.15
C LEU A 124 10.00 12.87 -8.98
N GLY A 125 11.19 13.37 -8.65
CA GLY A 125 12.45 12.93 -9.23
C GLY A 125 12.71 11.44 -9.02
N MET A 126 12.56 10.98 -7.77
CA MET A 126 12.66 9.56 -7.41
C MET A 126 11.65 8.71 -8.20
N MET A 127 10.39 9.12 -8.26
CA MET A 127 9.35 8.41 -9.01
C MET A 127 9.74 8.19 -10.47
N THR A 128 10.20 9.23 -11.15
CA THR A 128 10.56 9.16 -12.58
C THR A 128 11.81 8.33 -12.81
N LEU A 129 12.81 8.47 -11.94
CA LEU A 129 14.03 7.68 -11.97
C LEU A 129 13.73 6.19 -11.82
N LEU A 130 12.97 5.81 -10.79
CA LEU A 130 12.64 4.41 -10.54
C LEU A 130 11.79 3.80 -11.66
N ARG A 131 10.87 4.54 -12.27
CA ARG A 131 10.13 4.07 -13.45
C ARG A 131 11.06 3.78 -14.63
N GLY A 132 12.05 4.65 -14.86
CA GLY A 132 13.07 4.41 -15.87
C GLY A 132 13.88 3.14 -15.59
N VAL A 133 14.33 2.95 -14.34
CA VAL A 133 15.06 1.73 -13.91
C VAL A 133 14.22 0.47 -14.12
N ILE A 134 12.93 0.50 -13.72
CA ILE A 134 12.00 -0.62 -13.93
C ILE A 134 11.91 -0.97 -15.42
N LEU A 135 11.69 0.00 -16.29
CA LEU A 135 11.56 -0.22 -17.74
C LEU A 135 12.82 -0.80 -18.35
N VAL A 136 13.98 -0.28 -17.99
CA VAL A 136 15.28 -0.80 -18.47
C VAL A 136 15.49 -2.24 -17.99
N TYR A 137 15.27 -2.51 -16.70
CA TYR A 137 15.48 -3.83 -16.12
C TYR A 137 14.53 -4.89 -16.72
N THR A 138 13.27 -4.56 -16.89
CA THR A 138 12.24 -5.48 -17.40
C THR A 138 12.16 -5.53 -18.92
N LYS A 139 12.84 -4.62 -19.62
CA LYS A 139 12.67 -4.40 -21.07
C LYS A 139 11.20 -4.18 -21.46
N GLY A 140 10.44 -3.53 -20.57
CA GLY A 140 9.01 -3.27 -20.75
C GLY A 140 8.09 -4.50 -20.61
N SER A 141 8.61 -5.66 -20.20
CA SER A 141 7.85 -6.90 -20.07
C SER A 141 7.66 -7.30 -18.60
N PRO A 142 6.51 -7.87 -18.22
CA PRO A 142 6.29 -8.33 -16.86
C PRO A 142 7.14 -9.55 -16.51
N ILE A 143 7.70 -9.61 -15.30
CA ILE A 143 8.43 -10.78 -14.80
C ILE A 143 7.47 -11.68 -14.01
N PRO A 144 7.18 -12.90 -14.48
CA PRO A 144 6.24 -13.79 -13.80
C PRO A 144 6.83 -14.36 -12.51
N ILE A 145 6.04 -14.32 -11.42
CA ILE A 145 6.39 -14.94 -10.14
C ILE A 145 5.96 -16.40 -10.16
N LYS A 146 6.91 -17.33 -10.14
CA LYS A 146 6.64 -18.79 -10.13
C LYS A 146 6.65 -19.40 -8.73
N SER A 147 7.30 -18.78 -7.72
CA SER A 147 7.38 -19.30 -6.36
C SER A 147 6.03 -19.24 -5.64
N ASP A 148 5.52 -20.39 -5.23
CA ASP A 148 4.27 -20.46 -4.47
C ASP A 148 4.45 -19.97 -3.03
N ALA A 149 5.64 -20.16 -2.44
CA ALA A 149 5.99 -19.60 -1.14
C ALA A 149 5.96 -18.05 -1.16
N TYR A 150 6.40 -17.41 -2.25
CA TYR A 150 6.29 -15.96 -2.37
C TYR A 150 4.85 -15.51 -2.62
N LYS A 151 4.12 -16.23 -3.48
CA LYS A 151 2.69 -15.95 -3.73
C LYS A 151 1.84 -16.06 -2.46
N PHE A 152 2.25 -16.89 -1.49
CA PHE A 152 1.55 -17.04 -0.23
C PHE A 152 1.41 -15.73 0.53
N PHE A 153 2.40 -14.83 0.48
CA PHE A 153 2.32 -13.51 1.11
C PHE A 153 1.21 -12.63 0.51
N GLY A 154 0.93 -12.77 -0.78
CA GLY A 154 -0.09 -11.96 -1.47
C GLY A 154 -1.45 -12.64 -1.63
N LYS A 155 -1.49 -13.98 -1.69
CA LYS A 155 -2.71 -14.74 -2.00
C LYS A 155 -3.07 -15.80 -0.96
N GLY A 156 -2.14 -16.15 -0.06
CA GLY A 156 -2.33 -17.16 0.96
C GLY A 156 -3.36 -16.76 2.01
N SER A 157 -3.78 -17.76 2.80
CA SER A 157 -4.65 -17.57 3.95
C SER A 157 -4.18 -18.46 5.11
N ILE A 158 -4.34 -17.97 6.35
CA ILE A 158 -4.07 -18.69 7.60
C ILE A 158 -5.39 -18.69 8.38
N ALA A 159 -5.90 -19.87 8.71
CA ALA A 159 -7.18 -20.05 9.40
C ALA A 159 -8.35 -19.27 8.73
N GLY A 160 -8.36 -19.22 7.39
CA GLY A 160 -9.39 -18.51 6.63
C GLY A 160 -9.17 -16.99 6.48
N ILE A 161 -8.20 -16.40 7.17
CA ILE A 161 -7.86 -14.97 7.08
C ILE A 161 -6.78 -14.77 6.02
N PRO A 162 -6.95 -13.87 5.03
CA PRO A 162 -5.92 -13.60 4.04
C PRO A 162 -4.62 -13.07 4.67
N VAL A 163 -3.47 -13.62 4.29
CA VAL A 163 -2.15 -13.21 4.79
C VAL A 163 -1.90 -11.72 4.63
N PRO A 164 -2.24 -11.06 3.49
CA PRO A 164 -2.10 -9.61 3.37
C PRO A 164 -2.80 -8.83 4.48
N VAL A 165 -4.00 -9.26 4.90
CA VAL A 165 -4.76 -8.59 5.97
C VAL A 165 -4.04 -8.71 7.31
N ILE A 166 -3.45 -9.88 7.60
CA ILE A 166 -2.63 -10.09 8.81
C ILE A 166 -1.43 -9.13 8.80
N ILE A 167 -0.75 -9.01 7.66
CA ILE A 167 0.38 -8.08 7.49
C ILE A 167 -0.07 -6.63 7.71
N LEU A 168 -1.22 -6.22 7.15
CA LEU A 168 -1.77 -4.88 7.36
C LEU A 168 -2.01 -4.59 8.84
N ILE A 169 -2.61 -5.54 9.58
CA ILE A 169 -2.87 -5.37 11.02
C ILE A 169 -1.55 -5.19 11.78
N ILE A 170 -0.54 -6.00 11.48
CA ILE A 170 0.78 -5.89 12.12
C ILE A 170 1.40 -4.52 11.83
N VAL A 171 1.41 -4.09 10.56
CA VAL A 171 1.95 -2.77 10.17
C VAL A 171 1.19 -1.63 10.84
N PHE A 172 -0.14 -1.72 10.91
CA PHE A 172 -0.97 -0.72 11.57
C PHE A 172 -0.66 -0.62 13.07
N LEU A 173 -0.54 -1.76 13.77
CA LEU A 173 -0.19 -1.78 15.20
C LEU A 173 1.21 -1.22 15.45
N LEU A 174 2.18 -1.55 14.60
CA LEU A 174 3.53 -0.99 14.69
C LEU A 174 3.53 0.52 14.44
N ALA A 175 2.82 0.99 13.41
CA ALA A 175 2.68 2.41 13.12
C ALA A 175 2.01 3.16 14.28
N HIS A 176 0.93 2.60 14.84
CA HIS A 176 0.24 3.15 16.00
C HIS A 176 1.18 3.23 17.21
N TYR A 177 1.91 2.16 17.51
CA TYR A 177 2.88 2.14 18.60
C TYR A 177 3.96 3.22 18.44
N ILE A 178 4.55 3.33 17.25
CA ILE A 178 5.55 4.36 16.96
C ILE A 178 4.97 5.76 17.17
N LEU A 179 3.79 6.04 16.63
CA LEU A 179 3.16 7.36 16.73
C LEU A 179 2.76 7.74 18.15
N THR A 180 2.44 6.76 19.01
CA THR A 180 1.98 7.05 20.37
C THR A 180 3.09 7.03 21.41
N GLN A 181 4.20 6.36 21.15
CA GLN A 181 5.28 6.17 22.13
C GLN A 181 6.57 6.94 21.78
N THR A 182 6.68 7.52 20.59
CA THR A 182 7.91 8.20 20.14
C THR A 182 7.73 9.68 19.79
N SER A 183 6.55 10.26 20.06
CA SER A 183 6.23 11.69 19.86
C SER A 183 6.54 12.54 21.08
#